data_c9495e829949a631d0ef5b68762a8736
#
_entry.id   c9495e829949a631d0ef5b68762a8736
#
_cell.length_a   1.000
_cell.length_b   1.000
_cell.length_c   1.000
_cell.angle_alpha   90.00
_cell.angle_beta   90.00
_cell.angle_gamma   90.00
#
_symmetry.space_group_name_H-M   'P 1'
#
loop_
_entity.id
_entity.type
_entity.pdbx_description
1 polymer ?
#
loop_
_entity_poly.entity_id
_entity_poly.type
_entity_poly.pdbx_seq_one_letter_code
_entity_poly.pdbx_strand_id
1 'polypeptide(L)'
;LFNPRVPEEYFRKEQDDRQALTSFNFDLFDTLRSHDLFSQEEMRTLVERQREFEERWKGLSPVLRQKEMERLAIDLSWKSSQIEGNTYTLLQTESLFKEGKRAKGKIKEEAAMLLNHQAALDYVLSHPDYFGELKVENILEIHRFLTKGLGIPNKIRSGRVGITGTNYKPLSDARQIQKALQDVCDLINFKQNVLEKALITLLLIAYIQPFEDGNKRTARILCNALLLANKYCPISFRTVDPDDYRYATLLFFEQNSLPSFKKMFIEQFEFSTANYF
;
A
#
# COMPACT_ATOMS: atom_id res chain seq x y z
N LEU A 1 5.41 4.89 -18.79
CA LEU A 1 5.35 4.10 -17.57
C LEU A 1 6.74 3.59 -17.13
N PHE A 2 7.55 3.04 -18.06
CA PHE A 2 8.84 2.41 -17.77
C PHE A 2 10.07 3.31 -17.91
N ASN A 3 9.88 4.60 -18.20
CA ASN A 3 10.99 5.54 -18.31
C ASN A 3 11.54 5.86 -16.92
N PRO A 4 12.80 5.49 -16.60
CA PRO A 4 13.38 5.75 -15.29
C PRO A 4 13.59 7.25 -15.10
N ARG A 5 13.17 7.74 -13.93
CA ARG A 5 13.44 9.09 -13.46
C ARG A 5 13.98 9.02 -12.04
N VAL A 6 14.92 9.86 -11.75
CA VAL A 6 15.48 9.98 -10.39
C VAL A 6 14.60 10.99 -9.63
N PRO A 7 13.91 10.55 -8.55
CA PRO A 7 12.98 11.43 -7.83
C PRO A 7 13.66 12.71 -7.32
N GLU A 8 14.86 12.60 -6.75
CA GLU A 8 15.60 13.73 -6.19
C GLU A 8 15.93 14.79 -7.26
N GLU A 9 16.23 14.38 -8.48
CA GLU A 9 16.47 15.31 -9.60
C GLU A 9 15.17 15.97 -10.06
N TYR A 10 14.10 15.19 -10.13
CA TYR A 10 12.80 15.69 -10.57
C TYR A 10 12.23 16.71 -9.57
N PHE A 11 12.32 16.44 -8.28
CA PHE A 11 11.79 17.29 -7.22
C PHE A 11 12.73 18.44 -6.77
N ARG A 12 13.91 18.62 -7.42
CA ARG A 12 14.70 19.85 -7.29
C ARG A 12 14.00 21.07 -7.89
N LYS A 13 13.12 20.84 -8.87
CA LYS A 13 12.29 21.91 -9.44
C LYS A 13 11.16 22.26 -8.50
N GLU A 14 10.84 23.55 -8.42
CA GLU A 14 9.64 23.99 -7.73
C GLU A 14 8.38 23.34 -8.33
N GLN A 15 7.34 23.22 -7.53
CA GLN A 15 6.11 22.49 -7.90
C GLN A 15 5.53 22.97 -9.24
N ASP A 16 5.48 24.30 -9.45
CA ASP A 16 4.87 24.90 -10.63
C ASP A 16 5.77 24.84 -11.87
N ASP A 17 7.06 24.58 -11.70
CA ASP A 17 8.04 24.44 -12.80
C ASP A 17 8.15 22.99 -13.31
N ARG A 18 7.50 22.04 -12.65
CA ARG A 18 7.51 20.63 -13.07
C ARG A 18 6.49 20.38 -14.17
N GLN A 19 6.91 19.62 -15.17
CA GLN A 19 6.00 19.13 -16.24
C GLN A 19 5.19 17.93 -15.71
N ALA A 20 4.17 18.22 -14.90
CA ALA A 20 3.32 17.22 -14.26
C ALA A 20 2.06 16.94 -15.08
N LEU A 21 1.60 15.68 -15.07
CA LEU A 21 0.24 15.34 -15.43
C LEU A 21 -0.69 16.01 -14.40
N THR A 22 -1.62 16.83 -14.89
CA THR A 22 -2.54 17.57 -14.03
C THR A 22 -3.90 16.90 -13.84
N SER A 23 -4.12 15.75 -14.51
CA SER A 23 -5.37 15.00 -14.47
C SER A 23 -5.11 13.50 -14.48
N PHE A 24 -6.12 12.74 -14.08
CA PHE A 24 -6.10 11.28 -14.10
C PHE A 24 -5.90 10.75 -15.53
N ASN A 25 -4.98 9.82 -15.71
CA ASN A 25 -4.67 9.19 -16.99
C ASN A 25 -5.36 7.82 -17.07
N PHE A 26 -6.41 7.71 -17.87
CA PHE A 26 -7.15 6.47 -18.09
C PHE A 26 -6.39 5.45 -18.95
N ASP A 27 -5.51 5.88 -19.84
CA ASP A 27 -4.71 5.00 -20.72
C ASP A 27 -3.75 4.11 -19.91
N LEU A 28 -3.56 4.46 -18.64
CA LEU A 28 -2.74 3.70 -17.72
C LEU A 28 -3.28 2.27 -17.50
N PHE A 29 -4.60 2.08 -17.52
CA PHE A 29 -5.20 0.75 -17.36
C PHE A 29 -4.82 -0.19 -18.51
N ASP A 30 -4.90 0.28 -19.76
CA ASP A 30 -4.53 -0.53 -20.93
C ASP A 30 -3.02 -0.78 -20.97
N THR A 31 -2.21 0.22 -20.61
CA THR A 31 -0.76 0.08 -20.51
C THR A 31 -0.36 -0.97 -19.47
N LEU A 32 -0.95 -0.91 -18.27
CA LEU A 32 -0.67 -1.88 -17.21
C LEU A 32 -1.20 -3.29 -17.57
N ARG A 33 -2.31 -3.38 -18.30
CA ARG A 33 -2.88 -4.66 -18.74
C ARG A 33 -1.98 -5.37 -19.75
N SER A 34 -1.39 -4.63 -20.69
CA SER A 34 -0.66 -5.17 -21.84
C SER A 34 0.83 -5.43 -21.59
N HIS A 35 1.39 -4.98 -20.46
CA HIS A 35 2.82 -5.12 -20.18
C HIS A 35 3.07 -5.87 -18.87
N ASP A 36 4.15 -6.65 -18.86
CA ASP A 36 4.71 -7.17 -17.61
C ASP A 36 5.43 -6.03 -16.87
N LEU A 37 5.23 -5.95 -15.56
CA LEU A 37 5.79 -4.86 -14.76
C LEU A 37 7.20 -5.15 -14.28
N PHE A 38 7.56 -6.42 -14.16
CA PHE A 38 8.88 -6.87 -13.75
C PHE A 38 9.65 -7.44 -14.93
N SER A 39 10.95 -7.17 -14.98
CA SER A 39 11.84 -7.82 -15.93
C SER A 39 12.01 -9.31 -15.60
N GLN A 40 12.55 -10.08 -16.54
CA GLN A 40 12.84 -11.51 -16.29
C GLN A 40 13.85 -11.73 -15.15
N GLU A 41 14.80 -10.79 -14.98
CA GLU A 41 15.80 -10.84 -13.90
C GLU A 41 15.15 -10.52 -12.55
N GLU A 42 14.36 -9.44 -12.46
CA GLU A 42 13.59 -9.09 -11.28
C GLU A 42 12.66 -10.24 -10.86
N MET A 43 11.97 -10.85 -11.82
CA MET A 43 11.07 -11.98 -11.53
C MET A 43 11.82 -13.23 -11.03
N ARG A 44 13.00 -13.54 -11.57
CA ARG A 44 13.81 -14.65 -11.04
C ARG A 44 14.17 -14.44 -9.58
N THR A 45 14.63 -13.25 -9.23
CA THR A 45 14.97 -12.89 -7.85
C THR A 45 13.74 -12.96 -6.93
N LEU A 46 12.62 -12.37 -7.33
CA LEU A 46 11.40 -12.37 -6.54
C LEU A 46 10.82 -13.76 -6.30
N VAL A 47 10.84 -14.63 -7.32
CA VAL A 47 10.40 -16.03 -7.21
C VAL A 47 11.31 -16.81 -6.27
N GLU A 48 12.62 -16.59 -6.33
CA GLU A 48 13.57 -17.23 -5.41
C GLU A 48 13.32 -16.81 -3.96
N ARG A 49 13.13 -15.51 -3.70
CA ARG A 49 12.82 -14.99 -2.37
C ARG A 49 11.49 -15.54 -1.84
N GLN A 50 10.48 -15.65 -2.69
CA GLN A 50 9.20 -16.27 -2.31
C GLN A 50 9.39 -17.76 -1.95
N ARG A 51 10.19 -18.52 -2.71
CA ARG A 51 10.49 -19.92 -2.43
C ARG A 51 11.21 -20.09 -1.08
N GLU A 52 12.24 -19.26 -0.82
CA GLU A 52 12.94 -19.25 0.46
C GLU A 52 12.01 -18.97 1.65
N PHE A 53 11.08 -18.03 1.47
CA PHE A 53 10.05 -17.75 2.47
C PHE A 53 9.14 -18.97 2.70
N GLU A 54 8.66 -19.62 1.63
CA GLU A 54 7.78 -20.79 1.73
C GLU A 54 8.45 -21.96 2.46
N GLU A 55 9.73 -22.20 2.20
CA GLU A 55 10.51 -23.25 2.87
C GLU A 55 10.64 -22.96 4.37
N ARG A 56 10.98 -21.74 4.76
CA ARG A 56 11.04 -21.35 6.16
C ARG A 56 9.68 -21.41 6.82
N TRP A 57 8.65 -20.87 6.18
CA TRP A 57 7.26 -20.90 6.68
C TRP A 57 6.80 -22.33 6.98
N LYS A 58 7.08 -23.29 6.09
CA LYS A 58 6.74 -24.70 6.30
C LYS A 58 7.46 -25.29 7.53
N GLY A 59 8.68 -24.87 7.80
CA GLY A 59 9.50 -25.34 8.94
C GLY A 59 9.07 -24.75 10.30
N LEU A 60 8.28 -23.66 10.33
CA LEU A 60 7.85 -23.03 11.57
C LEU A 60 6.67 -23.77 12.21
N SER A 61 6.71 -23.90 13.55
CA SER A 61 5.55 -24.32 14.34
C SER A 61 4.41 -23.28 14.25
N PRO A 62 3.14 -23.68 14.47
CA PRO A 62 2.02 -22.72 14.49
C PRO A 62 2.24 -21.54 15.42
N VAL A 63 2.84 -21.76 16.59
CA VAL A 63 3.15 -20.70 17.57
C VAL A 63 4.17 -19.71 17.03
N LEU A 64 5.22 -20.20 16.36
CA LEU A 64 6.23 -19.33 15.75
C LEU A 64 5.67 -18.55 14.56
N ARG A 65 4.84 -19.18 13.72
CA ARG A 65 4.14 -18.47 12.63
C ARG A 65 3.30 -17.33 13.14
N GLN A 66 2.53 -17.55 14.22
CA GLN A 66 1.72 -16.51 14.83
C GLN A 66 2.59 -15.36 15.35
N LYS A 67 3.68 -15.66 16.08
CA LYS A 67 4.60 -14.62 16.60
C LYS A 67 5.24 -13.78 15.48
N GLU A 68 5.66 -14.41 14.39
CA GLU A 68 6.24 -13.69 13.25
C GLU A 68 5.19 -12.82 12.53
N MET A 69 3.95 -13.30 12.39
CA MET A 69 2.85 -12.50 11.86
C MET A 69 2.52 -11.31 12.77
N GLU A 70 2.51 -11.49 14.09
CA GLU A 70 2.32 -10.39 15.04
C GLU A 70 3.45 -9.35 14.92
N ARG A 71 4.70 -9.79 14.80
CA ARG A 71 5.86 -8.91 14.61
C ARG A 71 5.74 -8.10 13.32
N LEU A 72 5.41 -8.77 12.20
CA LEU A 72 5.19 -8.09 10.93
C LEU A 72 4.01 -7.10 11.01
N ALA A 73 2.91 -7.47 11.67
CA ALA A 73 1.75 -6.61 11.84
C ALA A 73 2.08 -5.33 12.64
N ILE A 74 2.93 -5.44 13.68
CA ILE A 74 3.41 -4.28 14.45
C ILE A 74 4.26 -3.38 13.55
N ASP A 75 5.23 -3.95 12.84
CA ASP A 75 6.13 -3.21 11.95
C ASP A 75 5.36 -2.50 10.83
N LEU A 76 4.43 -3.20 10.18
CA LEU A 76 3.59 -2.64 9.12
C LEU A 76 2.70 -1.52 9.64
N SER A 77 2.01 -1.72 10.76
CA SER A 77 1.11 -0.71 11.32
C SER A 77 1.86 0.55 11.74
N TRP A 78 3.01 0.38 12.38
CA TRP A 78 3.89 1.47 12.75
C TRP A 78 4.37 2.24 11.52
N LYS A 79 5.02 1.55 10.58
CA LYS A 79 5.62 2.21 9.42
C LYS A 79 4.58 2.84 8.51
N SER A 80 3.48 2.13 8.23
CA SER A 80 2.38 2.66 7.41
C SER A 80 1.76 3.92 8.01
N SER A 81 1.66 3.98 9.34
CA SER A 81 1.17 5.18 10.04
C SER A 81 2.21 6.30 10.06
N GLN A 82 3.50 5.97 10.23
CA GLN A 82 4.61 6.92 10.22
C GLN A 82 4.73 7.64 8.85
N ILE A 83 4.56 6.92 7.74
CA ILE A 83 4.52 7.50 6.38
C ILE A 83 3.43 8.57 6.26
N GLU A 84 2.32 8.41 6.98
CA GLU A 84 1.21 9.37 7.02
C GLU A 84 1.33 10.41 8.16
N GLY A 85 2.50 10.51 8.80
CA GLY A 85 2.79 11.55 9.80
C GLY A 85 2.51 11.15 11.26
N ASN A 86 2.17 9.90 11.55
CA ASN A 86 2.05 9.41 12.92
C ASN A 86 3.41 9.44 13.62
N THR A 87 3.43 9.90 14.86
CA THR A 87 4.68 10.14 15.61
C THR A 87 5.04 9.06 16.63
N TYR A 88 4.27 7.97 16.71
CA TYR A 88 4.60 6.83 17.55
C TYR A 88 5.93 6.19 17.13
N THR A 89 6.74 5.78 18.11
CA THR A 89 7.89 4.90 17.85
C THR A 89 7.42 3.46 17.69
N LEU A 90 8.28 2.60 17.16
CA LEU A 90 7.99 1.17 17.05
C LEU A 90 7.68 0.54 18.42
N LEU A 91 8.49 0.85 19.44
CA LEU A 91 8.29 0.34 20.81
C LEU A 91 6.99 0.84 21.45
N GLN A 92 6.61 2.10 21.19
CA GLN A 92 5.33 2.64 21.64
C GLN A 92 4.15 1.96 20.94
N THR A 93 4.29 1.61 19.66
CA THR A 93 3.29 0.85 18.90
C THR A 93 3.13 -0.56 19.45
N GLU A 94 4.24 -1.24 19.71
CA GLU A 94 4.24 -2.57 20.33
C GLU A 94 3.55 -2.57 21.70
N SER A 95 3.88 -1.60 22.57
CA SER A 95 3.25 -1.45 23.88
C SER A 95 1.76 -1.13 23.77
N LEU A 96 1.36 -0.29 22.79
CA LEU A 96 -0.05 -0.03 22.53
C LEU A 96 -0.82 -1.31 22.15
N PHE A 97 -0.24 -2.17 21.31
CA PHE A 97 -0.89 -3.40 20.86
C PHE A 97 -0.94 -4.47 21.94
N LYS A 98 0.14 -4.65 22.71
CA LYS A 98 0.24 -5.69 23.75
C LYS A 98 -0.46 -5.31 25.05
N GLU A 99 -0.41 -4.05 25.43
CA GLU A 99 -0.86 -3.59 26.74
C GLU A 99 -2.10 -2.68 26.69
N GLY A 100 -2.52 -2.26 25.49
CA GLY A 100 -3.61 -1.31 25.31
C GLY A 100 -3.31 0.11 25.81
N LYS A 101 -2.05 0.41 26.13
CA LYS A 101 -1.65 1.68 26.74
C LYS A 101 -1.26 2.71 25.70
N ARG A 102 -1.99 3.82 25.67
CA ARG A 102 -1.60 4.98 24.86
C ARG A 102 -0.30 5.60 25.41
N ALA A 103 0.66 5.86 24.51
CA ALA A 103 1.90 6.50 24.87
C ALA A 103 1.67 7.93 25.41
N LYS A 104 2.42 8.32 26.42
CA LYS A 104 2.35 9.66 27.04
C LYS A 104 2.70 10.73 25.99
N GLY A 105 1.91 11.79 25.95
CA GLY A 105 2.11 12.92 25.02
C GLY A 105 1.60 12.68 23.61
N LYS A 106 1.00 11.52 23.29
CA LYS A 106 0.41 11.21 21.99
C LYS A 106 -1.08 11.51 21.97
N ILE A 107 -1.58 12.02 20.85
CA ILE A 107 -3.01 12.30 20.70
C ILE A 107 -3.80 11.00 20.47
N LYS A 108 -5.10 11.05 20.71
CA LYS A 108 -5.99 9.89 20.60
C LYS A 108 -6.07 9.34 19.18
N GLU A 109 -6.07 10.23 18.22
CA GLU A 109 -6.19 9.92 16.79
C GLU A 109 -4.99 9.11 16.27
N GLU A 110 -3.78 9.40 16.75
CA GLU A 110 -2.58 8.61 16.41
C GLU A 110 -2.67 7.17 16.92
N ALA A 111 -3.13 6.98 18.16
CA ALA A 111 -3.36 5.64 18.72
C ALA A 111 -4.48 4.91 17.96
N ALA A 112 -5.58 5.61 17.63
CA ALA A 112 -6.68 5.06 16.85
C ALA A 112 -6.22 4.62 15.45
N MET A 113 -5.39 5.40 14.78
CA MET A 113 -4.81 5.04 13.47
C MET A 113 -4.05 3.70 13.54
N LEU A 114 -3.23 3.48 14.56
CA LEU A 114 -2.47 2.24 14.76
C LEU A 114 -3.38 1.05 15.07
N LEU A 115 -4.32 1.20 16.01
CA LEU A 115 -5.27 0.14 16.37
C LEU A 115 -6.20 -0.22 15.20
N ASN A 116 -6.58 0.75 14.38
CA ASN A 116 -7.35 0.52 13.16
C ASN A 116 -6.55 -0.28 12.12
N HIS A 117 -5.24 -0.02 12.02
CA HIS A 117 -4.34 -0.80 11.17
C HIS A 117 -4.27 -2.26 11.62
N GLN A 118 -4.09 -2.49 12.92
CA GLN A 118 -4.11 -3.82 13.50
C GLN A 118 -5.43 -4.54 13.21
N ALA A 119 -6.57 -3.88 13.47
CA ALA A 119 -7.89 -4.45 13.23
C ALA A 119 -8.13 -4.80 11.74
N ALA A 120 -7.64 -3.97 10.81
CA ALA A 120 -7.71 -4.26 9.38
C ALA A 120 -6.88 -5.49 9.00
N LEU A 121 -5.67 -5.63 9.55
CA LEU A 121 -4.82 -6.81 9.33
C LEU A 121 -5.41 -8.08 9.94
N ASP A 122 -5.93 -8.01 11.17
CA ASP A 122 -6.60 -9.14 11.82
C ASP A 122 -7.80 -9.62 11.00
N TYR A 123 -8.56 -8.67 10.41
CA TYR A 123 -9.65 -8.99 9.51
C TYR A 123 -9.16 -9.72 8.25
N VAL A 124 -8.10 -9.22 7.61
CA VAL A 124 -7.49 -9.86 6.42
C VAL A 124 -7.01 -11.28 6.75
N LEU A 125 -6.32 -11.45 7.87
CA LEU A 125 -5.77 -12.75 8.29
C LEU A 125 -6.88 -13.78 8.61
N SER A 126 -8.02 -13.31 9.12
CA SER A 126 -9.16 -14.19 9.43
C SER A 126 -10.04 -14.50 8.22
N HIS A 127 -9.90 -13.77 7.12
CA HIS A 127 -10.73 -13.92 5.91
C HIS A 127 -9.88 -13.94 4.62
N PRO A 128 -8.83 -14.78 4.52
CA PRO A 128 -7.90 -14.74 3.38
C PRO A 128 -8.61 -14.98 2.04
N ASP A 129 -9.57 -15.90 1.98
CA ASP A 129 -10.29 -16.23 0.75
C ASP A 129 -11.14 -15.07 0.21
N TYR A 130 -11.55 -14.15 1.09
CA TYR A 130 -12.34 -12.97 0.73
C TYR A 130 -11.57 -12.02 -0.20
N PHE A 131 -10.25 -12.07 -0.19
CA PHE A 131 -9.37 -11.22 -1.01
C PHE A 131 -8.75 -11.97 -2.20
N GLY A 132 -9.16 -13.19 -2.47
CA GLY A 132 -8.69 -13.98 -3.63
C GLY A 132 -9.08 -13.34 -4.96
N GLU A 133 -10.24 -12.70 -5.02
CA GLU A 133 -10.72 -11.84 -6.09
C GLU A 133 -11.03 -10.46 -5.53
N LEU A 134 -10.34 -9.42 -6.02
CA LEU A 134 -10.55 -8.07 -5.52
C LEU A 134 -11.83 -7.46 -6.07
N LYS A 135 -12.65 -6.90 -5.19
CA LYS A 135 -13.90 -6.19 -5.49
C LYS A 135 -13.90 -4.81 -4.84
N VAL A 136 -14.73 -3.92 -5.33
CA VAL A 136 -14.88 -2.57 -4.75
C VAL A 136 -15.31 -2.64 -3.28
N GLU A 137 -16.13 -3.62 -2.92
CA GLU A 137 -16.57 -3.88 -1.55
C GLU A 137 -15.39 -4.19 -0.62
N ASN A 138 -14.37 -4.94 -1.09
CA ASN A 138 -13.16 -5.20 -0.31
C ASN A 138 -12.41 -3.90 0.01
N ILE A 139 -12.34 -2.98 -0.97
CA ILE A 139 -11.68 -1.68 -0.82
C ILE A 139 -12.42 -0.83 0.23
N LEU A 140 -13.75 -0.75 0.13
CA LEU A 140 -14.60 -0.03 1.08
C LEU A 140 -14.51 -0.62 2.49
N GLU A 141 -14.47 -1.94 2.60
CA GLU A 141 -14.40 -2.64 3.88
C GLU A 141 -13.07 -2.37 4.60
N ILE A 142 -11.94 -2.48 3.91
CA ILE A 142 -10.63 -2.14 4.48
C ILE A 142 -10.55 -0.67 4.88
N HIS A 143 -11.06 0.23 4.05
CA HIS A 143 -11.14 1.65 4.38
C HIS A 143 -11.97 1.89 5.65
N ARG A 144 -13.10 1.19 5.81
CA ARG A 144 -13.96 1.27 7.00
C ARG A 144 -13.21 0.92 8.29
N PHE A 145 -12.39 -0.15 8.26
CA PHE A 145 -11.55 -0.48 9.41
C PHE A 145 -10.54 0.63 9.72
N LEU A 146 -9.83 1.11 8.69
CA LEU A 146 -8.74 2.08 8.84
C LEU A 146 -9.19 3.46 9.32
N THR A 147 -10.45 3.82 9.09
CA THR A 147 -10.99 5.15 9.39
C THR A 147 -11.95 5.19 10.58
N LYS A 148 -12.15 4.04 11.23
CA LYS A 148 -13.07 3.92 12.38
C LYS A 148 -12.69 4.91 13.50
N GLY A 149 -13.64 5.78 13.87
CA GLY A 149 -13.45 6.75 14.94
C GLY A 149 -12.56 7.95 14.61
N LEU A 150 -12.14 8.12 13.34
CA LEU A 150 -11.31 9.24 12.90
C LEU A 150 -12.11 10.38 12.25
N GLY A 151 -13.44 10.29 12.22
CA GLY A 151 -14.31 11.32 11.59
C GLY A 151 -14.25 11.33 10.06
N ILE A 152 -13.65 10.33 9.43
CA ILE A 152 -13.53 10.22 7.98
C ILE A 152 -14.73 9.41 7.44
N PRO A 153 -15.48 9.94 6.44
CA PRO A 153 -16.61 9.24 5.87
C PRO A 153 -16.22 7.94 5.18
N ASN A 154 -16.90 6.83 5.49
CA ASN A 154 -16.71 5.55 4.82
C ASN A 154 -17.56 5.45 3.55
N LYS A 155 -17.23 6.25 2.56
CA LYS A 155 -17.87 6.26 1.24
C LYS A 155 -16.92 6.82 0.18
N ILE A 156 -17.18 6.48 -1.08
CA ILE A 156 -16.52 7.13 -2.21
C ILE A 156 -16.84 8.63 -2.14
N ARG A 157 -15.81 9.44 -2.19
CA ARG A 157 -15.96 10.89 -2.13
C ARG A 157 -16.59 11.46 -3.39
N SER A 158 -17.19 12.62 -3.24
CA SER A 158 -17.55 13.53 -4.32
C SER A 158 -16.82 14.85 -4.08
N GLY A 159 -16.39 15.50 -5.15
CA GLY A 159 -15.65 16.74 -5.08
C GLY A 159 -14.13 16.58 -5.15
N ARG A 160 -13.43 17.70 -5.16
CA ARG A 160 -11.98 17.77 -5.33
C ARG A 160 -11.27 17.47 -4.01
N VAL A 161 -10.13 16.77 -4.11
CA VAL A 161 -9.15 16.67 -3.02
C VAL A 161 -7.80 17.16 -3.56
N GLY A 162 -7.04 17.83 -2.72
CA GLY A 162 -5.68 18.24 -3.00
C GLY A 162 -4.69 17.22 -2.44
N ILE A 163 -3.56 17.10 -3.10
CA ILE A 163 -2.42 16.31 -2.61
C ILE A 163 -1.25 17.27 -2.44
N THR A 164 -0.72 17.36 -1.24
CA THR A 164 0.42 18.24 -0.94
C THR A 164 1.63 17.87 -1.76
N GLY A 165 2.28 18.87 -2.35
CA GLY A 165 3.53 18.72 -3.09
C GLY A 165 3.37 18.32 -4.56
N THR A 166 2.17 18.38 -5.13
CA THR A 166 1.92 18.07 -6.55
C THR A 166 0.80 18.91 -7.15
N ASN A 167 0.88 19.14 -8.45
CA ASN A 167 -0.18 19.74 -9.26
C ASN A 167 -1.15 18.69 -9.86
N TYR A 168 -0.91 17.42 -9.63
CA TYR A 168 -1.83 16.35 -10.02
C TYR A 168 -3.18 16.49 -9.30
N LYS A 169 -4.25 16.39 -10.06
CA LYS A 169 -5.64 16.47 -9.57
C LYS A 169 -6.34 15.13 -9.80
N PRO A 170 -6.64 14.39 -8.74
CA PRO A 170 -7.42 13.16 -8.85
C PRO A 170 -8.83 13.42 -9.41
N LEU A 171 -9.48 12.34 -9.86
CA LEU A 171 -10.89 12.39 -10.26
C LEU A 171 -11.74 13.07 -9.18
N SER A 172 -12.75 13.84 -9.57
CA SER A 172 -13.61 14.58 -8.63
C SER A 172 -15.10 14.18 -8.70
N ASP A 173 -15.50 13.48 -9.75
CA ASP A 173 -16.85 12.95 -9.92
C ASP A 173 -16.95 11.54 -9.32
N ALA A 174 -17.94 11.33 -8.44
CA ALA A 174 -18.11 10.08 -7.72
C ALA A 174 -18.36 8.88 -8.66
N ARG A 175 -19.04 9.07 -9.80
CA ARG A 175 -19.29 7.99 -10.77
C ARG A 175 -18.02 7.61 -11.51
N GLN A 176 -17.19 8.60 -11.87
CA GLN A 176 -15.88 8.34 -12.48
C GLN A 176 -14.94 7.63 -11.50
N ILE A 177 -14.94 8.01 -10.23
CA ILE A 177 -14.16 7.33 -9.18
C ILE A 177 -14.64 5.89 -9.01
N GLN A 178 -15.94 5.66 -8.92
CA GLN A 178 -16.53 4.32 -8.82
C GLN A 178 -16.13 3.45 -10.02
N LYS A 179 -16.23 4.00 -11.24
CA LYS A 179 -15.80 3.30 -12.45
C LYS A 179 -14.32 2.98 -12.44
N ALA A 180 -13.47 3.94 -12.09
CA ALA A 180 -12.03 3.73 -12.00
C ALA A 180 -11.66 2.63 -10.96
N LEU A 181 -12.37 2.56 -9.84
CA LEU A 181 -12.20 1.48 -8.86
C LEU A 181 -12.60 0.13 -9.44
N GLN A 182 -13.69 0.05 -10.21
CA GLN A 182 -14.07 -1.19 -10.89
C GLN A 182 -13.00 -1.59 -11.92
N ASP A 183 -12.52 -0.64 -12.74
CA ASP A 183 -11.47 -0.88 -13.73
C ASP A 183 -10.16 -1.39 -13.06
N VAL A 184 -9.83 -0.89 -11.87
CA VAL A 184 -8.71 -1.40 -11.05
C VAL A 184 -8.95 -2.84 -10.62
N CYS A 185 -10.13 -3.15 -10.08
CA CYS A 185 -10.47 -4.51 -9.68
C CYS A 185 -10.38 -5.48 -10.87
N ASP A 186 -10.94 -5.09 -12.01
CA ASP A 186 -10.91 -5.90 -13.24
C ASP A 186 -9.47 -6.11 -13.74
N LEU A 187 -8.63 -5.07 -13.69
CA LEU A 187 -7.22 -5.17 -14.05
C LEU A 187 -6.45 -6.11 -13.12
N ILE A 188 -6.62 -5.97 -11.81
CA ILE A 188 -5.95 -6.79 -10.81
C ILE A 188 -6.39 -8.26 -10.95
N ASN A 189 -7.67 -8.51 -11.15
CA ASN A 189 -8.19 -9.87 -11.32
C ASN A 189 -7.74 -10.50 -12.66
N PHE A 190 -7.54 -9.69 -13.70
CA PHE A 190 -7.02 -10.13 -14.99
C PHE A 190 -5.56 -10.57 -14.92
N LYS A 191 -4.71 -9.85 -14.17
CA LYS A 191 -3.29 -10.18 -14.02
C LYS A 191 -3.12 -11.56 -13.38
N GLN A 192 -2.11 -12.33 -13.82
CA GLN A 192 -1.81 -13.65 -13.25
C GLN A 192 -0.71 -13.56 -12.17
N ASN A 193 0.23 -12.63 -12.34
CA ASN A 193 1.33 -12.45 -11.41
C ASN A 193 0.87 -11.74 -10.14
N VAL A 194 1.00 -12.43 -8.99
CA VAL A 194 0.55 -11.93 -7.68
C VAL A 194 1.30 -10.66 -7.26
N LEU A 195 2.59 -10.56 -7.56
CA LEU A 195 3.39 -9.38 -7.22
C LEU A 195 2.99 -8.17 -8.07
N GLU A 196 2.60 -8.39 -9.34
CA GLU A 196 2.01 -7.32 -10.15
C GLU A 196 0.66 -6.86 -9.60
N LYS A 197 -0.22 -7.80 -9.20
CA LYS A 197 -1.48 -7.46 -8.54
C LYS A 197 -1.24 -6.57 -7.32
N ALA A 198 -0.31 -6.95 -6.46
CA ALA A 198 0.04 -6.22 -5.25
C ALA A 198 0.60 -4.82 -5.56
N LEU A 199 1.52 -4.71 -6.51
CA LEU A 199 2.11 -3.43 -6.93
C LEU A 199 1.08 -2.50 -7.56
N ILE A 200 0.22 -3.01 -8.45
CA ILE A 200 -0.87 -2.24 -9.08
C ILE A 200 -1.84 -1.71 -8.01
N THR A 201 -2.17 -2.53 -7.02
CA THR A 201 -3.06 -2.13 -5.92
C THR A 201 -2.48 -0.95 -5.14
N LEU A 202 -1.19 -1.02 -4.77
CA LEU A 202 -0.49 0.08 -4.08
C LEU A 202 -0.56 1.40 -4.86
N LEU A 203 -0.33 1.32 -6.16
CA LEU A 203 -0.24 2.50 -7.02
C LEU A 203 -1.61 3.08 -7.34
N LEU A 204 -2.53 2.25 -7.87
CA LEU A 204 -3.77 2.78 -8.44
C LEU A 204 -4.78 3.21 -7.41
N ILE A 205 -4.91 2.54 -6.26
CA ILE A 205 -5.76 3.01 -5.17
C ILE A 205 -5.28 4.38 -4.67
N ALA A 206 -3.96 4.54 -4.52
CA ALA A 206 -3.37 5.83 -4.14
C ALA A 206 -3.51 6.89 -5.23
N TYR A 207 -3.45 6.53 -6.52
CA TYR A 207 -3.58 7.45 -7.66
C TYR A 207 -5.01 7.94 -7.85
N ILE A 208 -6.01 7.06 -7.73
CA ILE A 208 -7.44 7.40 -7.83
C ILE A 208 -7.88 8.30 -6.67
N GLN A 209 -7.32 8.12 -5.46
CA GLN A 209 -7.78 8.81 -4.25
C GLN A 209 -9.29 8.67 -4.03
N PRO A 210 -9.84 7.45 -3.87
CA PRO A 210 -11.30 7.27 -3.83
C PRO A 210 -11.97 7.85 -2.59
N PHE A 211 -11.23 8.14 -1.53
CA PHE A 211 -11.73 8.60 -0.24
C PHE A 211 -11.20 9.99 0.12
N GLU A 212 -11.81 10.64 1.10
CA GLU A 212 -11.35 11.94 1.60
C GLU A 212 -9.97 11.84 2.28
N ASP A 213 -9.71 10.72 2.99
CA ASP A 213 -8.42 10.37 3.57
C ASP A 213 -8.29 8.85 3.70
N GLY A 214 -7.09 8.36 4.05
CA GLY A 214 -6.81 6.92 4.25
C GLY A 214 -6.48 6.14 2.98
N ASN A 215 -6.41 6.78 1.81
CA ASN A 215 -6.21 6.12 0.51
C ASN A 215 -4.92 5.27 0.46
N LYS A 216 -3.78 5.82 0.87
CA LYS A 216 -2.50 5.10 0.84
C LYS A 216 -2.43 3.99 1.89
N ARG A 217 -3.03 4.20 3.07
CA ARG A 217 -3.15 3.16 4.10
C ARG A 217 -4.01 1.99 3.59
N THR A 218 -5.14 2.29 2.96
CA THR A 218 -6.00 1.29 2.31
C THR A 218 -5.25 0.51 1.24
N ALA A 219 -4.49 1.18 0.38
CA ALA A 219 -3.67 0.55 -0.65
C ALA A 219 -2.65 -0.44 -0.06
N ARG A 220 -1.94 -0.07 1.03
CA ARG A 220 -0.95 -0.93 1.69
C ARG A 220 -1.57 -2.17 2.36
N ILE A 221 -2.73 -2.04 2.97
CA ILE A 221 -3.45 -3.21 3.55
C ILE A 221 -3.98 -4.12 2.44
N LEU A 222 -4.57 -3.58 1.39
CA LEU A 222 -5.07 -4.39 0.25
C LEU A 222 -3.94 -5.10 -0.51
N CYS A 223 -2.79 -4.45 -0.67
CA CYS A 223 -1.59 -5.10 -1.19
C CYS A 223 -1.25 -6.35 -0.39
N ASN A 224 -1.20 -6.24 0.93
CA ASN A 224 -0.92 -7.37 1.82
C ASN A 224 -2.07 -8.40 1.83
N ALA A 225 -3.31 -7.98 1.70
CA ALA A 225 -4.45 -8.89 1.58
C ALA A 225 -4.33 -9.79 0.34
N LEU A 226 -3.94 -9.23 -0.81
CA LEU A 226 -3.71 -9.98 -2.04
C LEU A 226 -2.50 -10.93 -1.92
N LEU A 227 -1.40 -10.49 -1.31
CA LEU A 227 -0.24 -11.35 -1.05
C LEU A 227 -0.63 -12.54 -0.17
N LEU A 228 -1.29 -12.29 0.95
CA LEU A 228 -1.71 -13.32 1.91
C LEU A 228 -2.74 -14.29 1.31
N ALA A 229 -3.74 -13.80 0.56
CA ALA A 229 -4.72 -14.63 -0.13
C ALA A 229 -4.07 -15.61 -1.11
N ASN A 230 -2.93 -15.24 -1.69
CA ASN A 230 -2.16 -16.07 -2.61
C ASN A 230 -0.95 -16.76 -1.95
N LYS A 231 -0.86 -16.76 -0.62
CA LYS A 231 0.22 -17.39 0.18
C LYS A 231 1.62 -16.82 -0.10
N TYR A 232 1.69 -15.57 -0.53
CA TYR A 232 2.93 -14.82 -0.66
C TYR A 232 3.32 -14.17 0.66
N CYS A 233 4.63 -13.91 0.82
CA CYS A 233 5.15 -13.16 1.96
C CYS A 233 4.52 -11.76 1.98
N PRO A 234 3.90 -11.33 3.09
CA PRO A 234 3.42 -9.97 3.23
C PRO A 234 4.57 -8.97 3.41
N ILE A 235 4.33 -7.70 3.10
CA ILE A 235 5.33 -6.62 3.11
C ILE A 235 5.08 -5.71 4.30
N SER A 236 6.11 -5.51 5.15
CA SER A 236 6.02 -4.65 6.34
C SER A 236 6.30 -3.16 6.08
N PHE A 237 6.93 -2.83 4.97
CA PHE A 237 7.45 -1.48 4.65
C PHE A 237 8.44 -0.93 5.70
N ARG A 238 8.93 -1.75 6.62
CA ARG A 238 9.68 -1.32 7.82
C ARG A 238 10.87 -0.42 7.50
N THR A 239 11.61 -0.71 6.44
CA THR A 239 12.86 -0.02 6.09
C THR A 239 12.66 1.14 5.11
N VAL A 240 11.42 1.39 4.67
CA VAL A 240 11.13 2.51 3.76
C VAL A 240 11.38 3.83 4.47
N ASP A 241 12.13 4.71 3.82
CA ASP A 241 12.15 6.11 4.21
C ASP A 241 10.80 6.78 3.82
N PRO A 242 10.14 7.51 4.74
CA PRO A 242 8.86 8.16 4.45
C PRO A 242 8.92 9.18 3.30
N ASP A 243 10.04 9.90 3.15
CA ASP A 243 10.19 10.88 2.08
C ASP A 243 10.45 10.20 0.74
N ASP A 244 11.25 9.14 0.70
CA ASP A 244 11.44 8.31 -0.52
C ASP A 244 10.11 7.71 -1.00
N TYR A 245 9.30 7.19 -0.07
CA TYR A 245 7.95 6.70 -0.39
C TYR A 245 7.09 7.81 -0.98
N ARG A 246 7.13 8.99 -0.39
CA ARG A 246 6.37 10.16 -0.87
C ARG A 246 6.82 10.57 -2.26
N TYR A 247 8.13 10.71 -2.48
CA TYR A 247 8.69 11.10 -3.78
C TYR A 247 8.40 10.09 -4.88
N ALA A 248 8.56 8.80 -4.62
CA ALA A 248 8.22 7.75 -5.58
C ALA A 248 6.72 7.76 -5.93
N THR A 249 5.86 7.98 -4.94
CA THR A 249 4.40 8.10 -5.13
C THR A 249 4.03 9.32 -5.96
N LEU A 250 4.57 10.50 -5.63
CA LEU A 250 4.31 11.74 -6.36
C LEU A 250 4.86 11.70 -7.78
N LEU A 251 6.03 11.09 -7.99
CA LEU A 251 6.59 10.88 -9.32
C LEU A 251 5.68 10.01 -10.20
N PHE A 252 5.09 8.97 -9.61
CA PHE A 252 4.09 8.18 -10.31
C PHE A 252 2.83 9.02 -10.64
N PHE A 253 2.38 9.87 -9.73
CA PHE A 253 1.20 10.72 -9.97
C PHE A 253 1.46 11.74 -11.09
N GLU A 254 2.62 12.37 -11.10
CA GLU A 254 2.95 13.45 -12.03
C GLU A 254 3.44 12.96 -13.40
N GLN A 255 4.04 11.76 -13.46
CA GLN A 255 4.71 11.28 -14.67
C GLN A 255 4.27 9.89 -15.11
N ASN A 256 3.43 9.22 -14.33
CA ASN A 256 3.15 7.78 -14.42
C ASN A 256 4.43 6.93 -14.53
N SER A 257 5.52 7.38 -13.87
CA SER A 257 6.80 6.68 -13.87
C SER A 257 6.80 5.61 -12.79
N LEU A 258 6.91 4.35 -13.20
CA LEU A 258 6.86 3.17 -12.31
C LEU A 258 8.20 2.84 -11.64
N PRO A 259 9.40 3.02 -12.28
CA PRO A 259 10.63 2.40 -11.83
C PRO A 259 11.02 2.66 -10.39
N SER A 260 10.92 3.89 -9.89
CA SER A 260 11.29 4.23 -8.50
C SER A 260 10.38 3.56 -7.48
N PHE A 261 9.08 3.53 -7.74
CA PHE A 261 8.13 2.85 -6.86
C PHE A 261 8.27 1.33 -6.92
N LYS A 262 8.50 0.78 -8.11
CA LYS A 262 8.77 -0.65 -8.31
C LYS A 262 10.04 -1.10 -7.58
N LYS A 263 11.13 -0.34 -7.68
CA LYS A 263 12.38 -0.60 -6.96
C LYS A 263 12.12 -0.70 -5.45
N MET A 264 11.44 0.29 -4.88
CA MET A 264 11.07 0.26 -3.46
C MET A 264 10.22 -0.97 -3.10
N PHE A 265 9.24 -1.34 -3.94
CA PHE A 265 8.42 -2.53 -3.72
C PHE A 265 9.27 -3.81 -3.69
N ILE A 266 10.21 -3.98 -4.64
CA ILE A 266 11.13 -5.12 -4.69
C ILE A 266 11.97 -5.18 -3.41
N GLU A 267 12.60 -4.07 -3.03
CA GLU A 267 13.44 -3.98 -1.83
C GLU A 267 12.66 -4.34 -0.56
N GLN A 268 11.41 -3.91 -0.45
CA GLN A 268 10.57 -4.24 0.70
C GLN A 268 10.09 -5.69 0.70
N PHE A 269 9.83 -6.28 -0.46
CA PHE A 269 9.53 -7.70 -0.57
C PHE A 269 10.74 -8.55 -0.19
N GLU A 270 11.93 -8.23 -0.71
CA GLU A 270 13.20 -8.89 -0.35
C GLU A 270 13.49 -8.76 1.15
N PHE A 271 13.31 -7.56 1.71
CA PHE A 271 13.47 -7.35 3.15
C PHE A 271 12.51 -8.24 3.95
N SER A 272 11.24 -8.28 3.58
CA SER A 272 10.24 -9.05 4.32
C SER A 272 10.51 -10.55 4.23
N THR A 273 10.82 -11.08 3.04
CA THR A 273 11.17 -12.48 2.87
C THR A 273 12.45 -12.88 3.61
N ALA A 274 13.40 -11.98 3.79
CA ALA A 274 14.66 -12.27 4.49
C ALA A 274 14.56 -12.16 6.02
N ASN A 275 13.63 -11.35 6.55
CA ASN A 275 13.62 -10.96 7.98
C ASN A 275 12.45 -11.50 8.79
N TYR A 276 11.39 -11.96 8.14
CA TYR A 276 10.25 -12.59 8.80
C TYR A 276 10.15 -14.06 8.40
N PHE A 277 9.63 -14.90 9.31
CA PHE A 277 9.31 -16.31 9.07
C PHE A 277 10.51 -17.25 8.87
#